data_493359c182e461825f6259aa7130841a
#
_entry.id   493359c182e461825f6259aa7130841a
#
_cell.length_a   1.000
_cell.length_b   1.000
_cell.length_c   1.000
_cell.angle_alpha   90.00
_cell.angle_beta   90.00
_cell.angle_gamma   90.00
#
_symmetry.space_group_name_H-M   'P 1'
#
loop_
_entity.id
_entity.type
_entity.pdbx_description
1 polymer ?
#
loop_
_entity_poly.entity_id
_entity_poly.type
_entity_poly.pdbx_seq_one_letter_code
_entity_poly.pdbx_strand_id
1 'polypeptide(L)'
;MKKFIVVFFIVIFPIISVAHIGHYNKFNKIEMEIFRNNELIGYNYYFFNRNGEETIITNQLKFSIKLLGTNIFQVESFGKERYIKDQLVSYKSKTLQNDKKKFVNLTLNNKSKKFDIEGSSYNGEALNNNVVGNWWNHKILQADTQISPISGSVKNQVVTFISKENINLYGKTYNVDHFTLKSKDTSLPKDKKLDFHIWYDRKNAMIVKVSYSRMGNWEYRLKSFE
;
A
#
# COMPACT_ATOMS: atom_id res chain seq x y z
N MET A 1 1.15 -66.74 4.06
CA MET A 1 1.19 -65.37 4.59
C MET A 1 0.85 -64.40 3.45
N LYS A 2 -0.35 -63.81 3.47
CA LYS A 2 -0.79 -62.84 2.46
C LYS A 2 -0.34 -61.46 2.91
N LYS A 3 0.52 -60.79 2.11
CA LYS A 3 0.96 -59.40 2.36
C LYS A 3 -0.15 -58.47 1.87
N PHE A 4 -0.77 -57.71 2.78
CA PHE A 4 -1.68 -56.60 2.45
C PHE A 4 -0.82 -55.39 2.15
N ILE A 5 -0.91 -54.86 0.92
CA ILE A 5 -0.34 -53.56 0.52
C ILE A 5 -1.42 -52.52 0.78
N VAL A 6 -1.22 -51.66 1.80
CA VAL A 6 -2.06 -50.53 2.05
C VAL A 6 -1.55 -49.36 1.15
N VAL A 7 -2.32 -49.04 0.12
CA VAL A 7 -2.06 -47.87 -0.73
C VAL A 7 -2.67 -46.65 -0.07
N PHE A 8 -1.81 -45.75 0.42
CA PHE A 8 -2.23 -44.47 1.01
C PHE A 8 -2.50 -43.48 -0.11
N PHE A 9 -3.77 -43.20 -0.38
CA PHE A 9 -4.18 -42.14 -1.31
C PHE A 9 -4.00 -40.78 -0.63
N ILE A 10 -2.94 -40.03 -1.00
CA ILE A 10 -2.80 -38.62 -0.62
C ILE A 10 -3.75 -37.82 -1.51
N VAL A 11 -4.88 -37.42 -0.95
CA VAL A 11 -5.80 -36.45 -1.59
C VAL A 11 -5.19 -35.05 -1.46
N ILE A 12 -4.54 -34.58 -2.52
CA ILE A 12 -4.07 -33.20 -2.62
C ILE A 12 -5.30 -32.34 -2.87
N PHE A 13 -5.83 -31.70 -1.83
CA PHE A 13 -6.82 -30.65 -2.01
C PHE A 13 -6.11 -29.43 -2.62
N PRO A 14 -6.58 -28.90 -3.78
CA PRO A 14 -6.06 -27.66 -4.28
C PRO A 14 -6.38 -26.56 -3.25
N ILE A 15 -5.35 -25.93 -2.69
CA ILE A 15 -5.51 -24.71 -1.90
C ILE A 15 -6.01 -23.65 -2.88
N ILE A 16 -7.29 -23.33 -2.81
CA ILE A 16 -7.88 -22.23 -3.57
C ILE A 16 -7.23 -20.95 -3.03
N SER A 17 -6.23 -20.45 -3.75
CA SER A 17 -5.68 -19.13 -3.49
C SER A 17 -6.80 -18.11 -3.74
N VAL A 18 -7.40 -17.60 -2.68
CA VAL A 18 -8.38 -16.52 -2.79
C VAL A 18 -7.67 -15.31 -3.38
N ALA A 19 -8.18 -14.83 -4.52
CA ALA A 19 -7.63 -13.67 -5.20
C ALA A 19 -7.49 -12.50 -4.20
N HIS A 20 -6.33 -11.87 -4.16
CA HIS A 20 -6.00 -10.86 -3.14
C HIS A 20 -6.96 -9.66 -3.14
N ILE A 21 -7.34 -9.15 -4.34
CA ILE A 21 -8.33 -8.09 -4.47
C ILE A 21 -9.71 -8.54 -4.00
N GLY A 22 -10.00 -9.83 -4.02
CA GLY A 22 -11.23 -10.41 -3.48
C GLY A 22 -11.48 -10.08 -2.01
N HIS A 23 -10.44 -9.85 -1.20
CA HIS A 23 -10.59 -9.40 0.19
C HIS A 23 -11.24 -8.02 0.29
N TYR A 24 -11.08 -7.18 -0.73
CA TYR A 24 -11.63 -5.83 -0.79
C TYR A 24 -12.98 -5.75 -1.51
N ASN A 25 -13.56 -6.88 -1.97
CA ASN A 25 -14.83 -6.89 -2.72
C ASN A 25 -16.01 -6.27 -1.95
N LYS A 26 -15.93 -6.27 -0.63
CA LYS A 26 -16.93 -5.68 0.26
C LYS A 26 -16.76 -4.16 0.47
N PHE A 27 -15.68 -3.56 -0.01
CA PHE A 27 -15.42 -2.14 0.21
C PHE A 27 -15.56 -1.36 -1.09
N ASN A 28 -16.29 -0.26 -1.04
CA ASN A 28 -16.37 0.73 -2.12
C ASN A 28 -15.44 1.91 -1.85
N LYS A 29 -15.16 2.17 -0.56
CA LYS A 29 -14.33 3.28 -0.15
C LYS A 29 -13.54 2.96 1.12
N ILE A 30 -12.30 3.45 1.20
CA ILE A 30 -11.48 3.48 2.41
C ILE A 30 -11.05 4.93 2.63
N GLU A 31 -11.30 5.46 3.82
CA GLU A 31 -10.92 6.80 4.22
C GLU A 31 -9.85 6.75 5.30
N MET A 32 -8.74 7.43 5.08
CA MET A 32 -7.72 7.66 6.08
C MET A 32 -7.54 9.16 6.31
N GLU A 33 -7.45 9.57 7.56
CA GLU A 33 -7.05 10.90 7.97
C GLU A 33 -5.54 10.96 8.19
N ILE A 34 -4.92 12.08 7.87
CA ILE A 34 -3.49 12.31 7.99
C ILE A 34 -3.24 13.30 9.11
N PHE A 35 -2.45 12.87 10.08
CA PHE A 35 -2.05 13.68 11.23
C PHE A 35 -0.55 13.96 11.19
N ARG A 36 -0.16 15.12 11.67
CA ARG A 36 1.23 15.46 11.99
C ARG A 36 1.29 16.06 13.37
N ASN A 37 2.09 15.47 14.28
CA ASN A 37 2.17 15.85 15.70
C ASN A 37 0.76 15.91 16.36
N ASN A 38 -0.10 14.94 16.05
CA ASN A 38 -1.51 14.85 16.46
C ASN A 38 -2.46 15.91 15.88
N GLU A 39 -2.02 16.82 15.03
CA GLU A 39 -2.87 17.76 14.31
C GLU A 39 -3.36 17.13 13.01
N LEU A 40 -4.66 17.20 12.72
CA LEU A 40 -5.25 16.77 11.46
C LEU A 40 -4.83 17.73 10.35
N ILE A 41 -4.10 17.24 9.35
CA ILE A 41 -3.56 18.04 8.25
C ILE A 41 -4.10 17.67 6.88
N GLY A 42 -4.83 16.56 6.76
CA GLY A 42 -5.35 16.12 5.46
C GLY A 42 -5.95 14.73 5.48
N TYR A 43 -6.08 14.18 4.28
CA TYR A 43 -6.73 12.88 4.07
C TYR A 43 -6.07 12.10 2.94
N ASN A 44 -6.36 10.78 2.93
CA ASN A 44 -5.98 9.85 1.88
C ASN A 44 -7.14 8.88 1.65
N TYR A 45 -7.85 9.01 0.54
CA TYR A 45 -9.05 8.26 0.20
C TYR A 45 -8.76 7.30 -0.95
N TYR A 46 -9.39 6.12 -0.89
CA TYR A 46 -9.36 5.10 -1.92
C TYR A 46 -10.78 4.72 -2.30
N PHE A 47 -11.08 4.73 -3.60
CA PHE A 47 -12.39 4.36 -4.14
C PHE A 47 -12.22 3.15 -5.05
N PHE A 48 -13.07 2.15 -4.88
CA PHE A 48 -13.03 0.88 -5.60
C PHE A 48 -14.19 0.79 -6.57
N ASN A 49 -13.91 0.74 -7.86
CA ASN A 49 -14.90 0.53 -8.91
C ASN A 49 -14.63 -0.81 -9.58
N ARG A 50 -15.64 -1.68 -9.65
CA ARG A 50 -15.55 -3.04 -10.18
C ARG A 50 -16.49 -3.23 -11.32
N ASN A 51 -15.96 -3.82 -12.40
CA ASN A 51 -16.77 -4.19 -13.58
C ASN A 51 -16.26 -5.54 -14.11
N GLY A 52 -16.97 -6.63 -13.79
CA GLY A 52 -16.55 -7.98 -14.10
C GLY A 52 -15.19 -8.33 -13.49
N GLU A 53 -14.23 -8.71 -14.33
CA GLU A 53 -12.86 -9.06 -13.90
C GLU A 53 -11.97 -7.82 -13.67
N GLU A 54 -12.44 -6.64 -14.04
CA GLU A 54 -11.69 -5.40 -13.88
C GLU A 54 -12.00 -4.73 -12.56
N THR A 55 -10.95 -4.31 -11.85
CA THR A 55 -11.05 -3.42 -10.69
C THR A 55 -10.21 -2.19 -10.93
N ILE A 56 -10.83 -1.03 -10.79
CA ILE A 56 -10.18 0.27 -10.83
C ILE A 56 -10.18 0.84 -9.41
N ILE A 57 -9.00 1.21 -8.91
CA ILE A 57 -8.87 1.85 -7.62
C ILE A 57 -8.33 3.25 -7.85
N THR A 58 -9.10 4.26 -7.43
CA THR A 58 -8.64 5.65 -7.47
C THR A 58 -8.24 6.11 -6.08
N ASN A 59 -7.12 6.84 -6.02
CA ASN A 59 -6.58 7.40 -4.79
C ASN A 59 -6.62 8.93 -4.86
N GLN A 60 -7.06 9.55 -3.79
CA GLN A 60 -7.03 11.00 -3.59
C GLN A 60 -6.32 11.30 -2.29
N LEU A 61 -5.14 11.89 -2.38
CA LEU A 61 -4.33 12.32 -1.25
C LEU A 61 -4.24 13.84 -1.26
N LYS A 62 -4.55 14.47 -0.11
CA LYS A 62 -4.35 15.91 0.07
C LYS A 62 -3.98 16.21 1.51
N PHE A 63 -2.92 16.98 1.71
CA PHE A 63 -2.58 17.53 3.01
C PHE A 63 -1.78 18.82 2.88
N SER A 64 -1.81 19.62 3.94
CA SER A 64 -1.01 20.86 4.03
C SER A 64 -0.50 21.06 5.44
N ILE A 65 0.74 21.56 5.55
CA ILE A 65 1.36 21.99 6.80
C ILE A 65 1.39 23.50 6.81
N LYS A 66 0.83 24.09 7.87
CA LYS A 66 0.83 25.54 8.08
C LYS A 66 1.80 25.91 9.21
N LEU A 67 2.44 27.04 9.05
CA LEU A 67 3.20 27.71 10.11
C LEU A 67 2.72 29.16 10.18
N LEU A 68 2.24 29.59 11.34
CA LEU A 68 1.68 30.94 11.53
C LEU A 68 0.64 31.31 10.46
N GLY A 69 -0.23 30.38 10.10
CA GLY A 69 -1.28 30.56 9.09
C GLY A 69 -0.83 30.42 7.64
N THR A 70 0.47 30.37 7.36
CA THR A 70 1.01 30.26 5.99
C THR A 70 1.29 28.79 5.65
N ASN A 71 0.88 28.35 4.44
CA ASN A 71 1.23 27.02 3.93
C ASN A 71 2.74 26.95 3.65
N ILE A 72 3.46 26.10 4.39
CA ILE A 72 4.90 25.87 4.18
C ILE A 72 5.17 24.58 3.40
N PHE A 73 4.21 23.64 3.40
CA PHE A 73 4.29 22.42 2.63
C PHE A 73 2.90 21.89 2.32
N GLN A 74 2.67 21.52 1.06
CA GLN A 74 1.40 20.93 0.63
C GLN A 74 1.63 19.83 -0.41
N VAL A 75 0.76 18.84 -0.38
CA VAL A 75 0.72 17.78 -1.38
C VAL A 75 -0.73 17.54 -1.78
N GLU A 76 -0.95 17.48 -3.08
CA GLU A 76 -2.19 17.01 -3.67
C GLU A 76 -1.84 15.98 -4.74
N SER A 77 -2.40 14.77 -4.61
CA SER A 77 -2.10 13.66 -5.50
C SER A 77 -3.38 12.94 -5.89
N PHE A 78 -3.46 12.57 -7.17
CA PHE A 78 -4.47 11.69 -7.71
C PHE A 78 -3.79 10.50 -8.36
N GLY A 79 -4.18 9.27 -7.96
CA GLY A 79 -3.67 8.02 -8.49
C GLY A 79 -4.79 7.14 -9.02
N LYS A 80 -4.50 6.31 -10.02
CA LYS A 80 -5.41 5.31 -10.56
C LYS A 80 -4.67 4.01 -10.81
N GLU A 81 -5.04 2.95 -10.09
CA GLU A 81 -4.62 1.58 -10.31
C GLU A 81 -5.67 0.84 -11.12
N ARG A 82 -5.26 0.02 -12.07
CA ARG A 82 -6.12 -0.85 -12.83
C ARG A 82 -5.64 -2.29 -12.69
N TYR A 83 -6.54 -3.13 -12.24
CA TYR A 83 -6.32 -4.57 -12.08
C TYR A 83 -7.22 -5.33 -13.03
N ILE A 84 -6.70 -6.43 -13.60
CA ILE A 84 -7.49 -7.47 -14.26
C ILE A 84 -7.33 -8.72 -13.41
N LYS A 85 -8.45 -9.26 -12.94
CA LYS A 85 -8.45 -10.28 -11.88
C LYS A 85 -7.67 -9.73 -10.70
N ASP A 86 -6.53 -10.32 -10.39
CA ASP A 86 -5.68 -9.94 -9.25
C ASP A 86 -4.35 -9.30 -9.67
N GLN A 87 -4.14 -9.15 -10.97
CA GLN A 87 -2.91 -8.62 -11.54
C GLN A 87 -3.02 -7.12 -11.78
N LEU A 88 -2.12 -6.34 -11.19
CA LEU A 88 -1.95 -4.93 -11.56
C LEU A 88 -1.49 -4.85 -13.02
N VAL A 89 -2.24 -4.14 -13.86
CA VAL A 89 -1.91 -3.96 -15.27
C VAL A 89 -1.48 -2.53 -15.61
N SER A 90 -1.91 -1.55 -14.81
CA SER A 90 -1.39 -0.20 -14.94
C SER A 90 -1.59 0.62 -13.66
N TYR A 91 -0.70 1.57 -13.45
CA TYR A 91 -0.82 2.63 -12.45
C TYR A 91 -0.47 3.98 -13.08
N LYS A 92 -1.29 4.98 -12.83
CA LYS A 92 -1.01 6.36 -13.24
C LYS A 92 -1.25 7.30 -12.08
N SER A 93 -0.34 8.24 -11.86
CA SER A 93 -0.54 9.31 -10.87
C SER A 93 -0.06 10.66 -11.36
N LYS A 94 -0.67 11.70 -10.80
CA LYS A 94 -0.24 13.08 -10.89
C LYS A 94 -0.21 13.66 -9.48
N THR A 95 0.90 14.28 -9.11
CA THR A 95 1.09 14.86 -7.78
C THR A 95 1.61 16.28 -7.93
N LEU A 96 1.00 17.21 -7.21
CA LEU A 96 1.52 18.55 -6.99
C LEU A 96 2.08 18.60 -5.55
N GLN A 97 3.40 18.77 -5.42
CA GLN A 97 4.08 18.92 -4.14
C GLN A 97 4.66 20.32 -4.06
N ASN A 98 4.03 21.23 -3.33
CA ASN A 98 4.19 22.66 -3.49
C ASN A 98 4.02 23.00 -4.98
N ASP A 99 5.02 23.60 -5.62
CA ASP A 99 4.98 23.98 -7.04
C ASP A 99 5.58 22.88 -7.97
N LYS A 100 6.02 21.76 -7.40
CA LYS A 100 6.65 20.69 -8.17
C LYS A 100 5.63 19.66 -8.64
N LYS A 101 5.48 19.52 -9.94
CA LYS A 101 4.68 18.48 -10.58
C LYS A 101 5.47 17.17 -10.61
N LYS A 102 4.85 16.10 -10.14
CA LYS A 102 5.39 14.72 -10.20
C LYS A 102 4.37 13.82 -10.84
N PHE A 103 4.84 12.73 -11.42
CA PHE A 103 3.97 11.75 -12.06
C PHE A 103 4.56 10.35 -12.01
N VAL A 104 3.70 9.37 -12.25
CA VAL A 104 4.06 7.97 -12.51
C VAL A 104 3.13 7.46 -13.62
N ASN A 105 3.71 6.81 -14.64
CA ASN A 105 3.04 5.96 -15.59
C ASN A 105 3.69 4.57 -15.48
N LEU A 106 2.91 3.57 -15.07
CA LEU A 106 3.34 2.19 -14.96
C LEU A 106 2.41 1.33 -15.80
N THR A 107 2.96 0.44 -16.60
CA THR A 107 2.19 -0.50 -17.43
C THR A 107 2.83 -1.87 -17.39
N LEU A 108 2.01 -2.91 -17.25
CA LEU A 108 2.46 -4.28 -17.36
C LEU A 108 2.78 -4.63 -18.82
N ASN A 109 4.03 -4.99 -19.06
CA ASN A 109 4.48 -5.52 -20.33
C ASN A 109 4.21 -7.04 -20.38
N ASN A 110 3.25 -7.44 -21.20
CA ASN A 110 2.82 -8.84 -21.28
C ASN A 110 3.89 -9.79 -21.86
N LYS A 111 4.85 -9.26 -22.61
CA LYS A 111 5.95 -10.06 -23.22
C LYS A 111 7.03 -10.34 -22.18
N SER A 112 7.57 -9.30 -21.53
CA SER A 112 8.62 -9.42 -20.52
C SER A 112 8.11 -9.86 -19.15
N LYS A 113 6.80 -9.79 -18.90
CA LYS A 113 6.17 -10.00 -17.58
C LYS A 113 6.74 -9.07 -16.50
N LYS A 114 7.13 -7.86 -16.90
CA LYS A 114 7.62 -6.80 -16.03
C LYS A 114 6.75 -5.57 -16.15
N PHE A 115 6.87 -4.67 -15.20
CA PHE A 115 6.33 -3.32 -15.32
C PHE A 115 7.33 -2.43 -16.05
N ASP A 116 6.86 -1.73 -17.08
CA ASP A 116 7.53 -0.57 -17.65
C ASP A 116 7.10 0.66 -16.84
N ILE A 117 8.05 1.42 -16.31
CA ILE A 117 7.81 2.57 -15.43
C ILE A 117 8.43 3.81 -16.05
N GLU A 118 7.62 4.85 -16.20
CA GLU A 118 8.02 6.20 -16.48
C GLU A 118 7.54 7.09 -15.33
N GLY A 119 8.46 7.65 -14.56
CA GLY A 119 8.14 8.46 -13.39
C GLY A 119 9.10 9.61 -13.18
N SER A 120 8.70 10.56 -12.35
CA SER A 120 9.50 11.77 -12.07
C SER A 120 10.87 11.49 -11.47
N SER A 121 11.11 10.30 -10.90
CA SER A 121 12.37 9.94 -10.26
C SER A 121 12.91 8.58 -10.70
N TYR A 122 12.27 7.92 -11.66
CA TYR A 122 12.71 6.63 -12.16
C TYR A 122 12.07 6.32 -13.51
N ASN A 123 12.93 5.93 -14.47
CA ASN A 123 12.52 5.39 -15.76
C ASN A 123 13.21 4.04 -15.95
N GLY A 124 12.44 2.97 -16.19
CA GLY A 124 12.97 1.63 -16.31
C GLY A 124 11.95 0.54 -16.04
N GLU A 125 12.44 -0.66 -15.76
CA GLU A 125 11.59 -1.84 -15.51
C GLU A 125 11.57 -2.20 -14.03
N ALA A 126 10.48 -2.86 -13.60
CA ALA A 126 10.38 -3.53 -12.31
C ALA A 126 9.66 -4.88 -12.46
N LEU A 127 9.88 -5.80 -11.53
CA LEU A 127 9.19 -7.09 -11.53
C LEU A 127 7.68 -6.90 -11.31
N ASN A 128 6.86 -7.72 -11.97
CA ASN A 128 5.39 -7.63 -11.91
C ASN A 128 4.77 -8.05 -10.56
N ASN A 129 5.57 -8.62 -9.65
CA ASN A 129 5.20 -8.89 -8.27
C ASN A 129 5.47 -7.70 -7.31
N ASN A 130 6.09 -6.63 -7.80
CA ASN A 130 6.26 -5.42 -7.01
C ASN A 130 4.91 -4.73 -6.81
N VAL A 131 4.74 -4.08 -5.66
CA VAL A 131 3.52 -3.38 -5.30
C VAL A 131 3.68 -1.88 -5.41
N VAL A 132 2.61 -1.17 -5.73
CA VAL A 132 2.55 0.28 -5.54
C VAL A 132 2.38 0.56 -4.05
N GLY A 133 3.18 1.47 -3.50
CA GLY A 133 3.25 1.77 -2.07
C GLY A 133 2.04 2.55 -1.56
N ASN A 134 0.83 2.01 -1.75
CA ASN A 134 -0.44 2.53 -1.27
C ASN A 134 -0.92 1.78 -0.03
N TRP A 135 -1.48 2.49 0.95
CA TRP A 135 -1.87 1.91 2.26
C TRP A 135 -3.15 1.09 2.23
N TRP A 136 -3.93 1.13 1.16
CA TRP A 136 -5.07 0.22 1.00
C TRP A 136 -4.61 -1.23 0.78
N ASN A 137 -3.44 -1.43 0.15
CA ASN A 137 -2.96 -2.73 -0.31
C ASN A 137 -2.04 -3.39 0.72
N HIS A 138 -2.58 -4.32 1.50
CA HIS A 138 -1.80 -5.01 2.51
C HIS A 138 -0.72 -5.97 1.94
N LYS A 139 -0.68 -6.24 0.63
CA LYS A 139 0.45 -6.95 -0.02
C LYS A 139 1.79 -6.24 0.23
N ILE A 140 1.77 -4.96 0.53
CA ILE A 140 2.98 -4.21 0.89
C ILE A 140 3.71 -4.84 2.09
N LEU A 141 2.99 -5.55 2.98
CA LEU A 141 3.56 -6.28 4.12
C LEU A 141 4.27 -7.58 3.73
N GLN A 142 4.09 -8.07 2.51
CA GLN A 142 4.67 -9.32 2.00
C GLN A 142 5.66 -9.06 0.85
N ALA A 143 5.75 -7.83 0.39
CA ALA A 143 6.59 -7.46 -0.75
C ALA A 143 8.03 -7.12 -0.31
N ASP A 144 9.02 -7.59 -1.07
CA ASP A 144 10.43 -7.21 -0.90
C ASP A 144 10.75 -5.85 -1.53
N THR A 145 9.84 -5.35 -2.37
CA THR A 145 10.06 -4.12 -3.14
C THR A 145 8.74 -3.39 -3.37
N GLN A 146 8.75 -2.09 -3.20
CA GLN A 146 7.63 -1.21 -3.55
C GLN A 146 8.00 -0.16 -4.58
N ILE A 147 7.00 0.28 -5.35
CA ILE A 147 7.08 1.38 -6.31
C ILE A 147 6.42 2.60 -5.68
N SER A 148 7.14 3.71 -5.61
CA SER A 148 6.61 4.97 -5.07
C SER A 148 5.41 5.45 -5.89
N PRO A 149 4.22 5.67 -5.27
CA PRO A 149 3.04 6.16 -5.97
C PRO A 149 3.17 7.62 -6.44
N ILE A 150 4.17 8.35 -5.94
CA ILE A 150 4.37 9.77 -6.24
C ILE A 150 5.40 9.99 -7.34
N SER A 151 6.44 9.12 -7.42
CA SER A 151 7.61 9.41 -8.26
C SER A 151 8.09 8.24 -9.11
N GLY A 152 7.51 7.05 -8.96
CA GLY A 152 7.88 5.83 -9.68
C GLY A 152 9.15 5.13 -9.16
N SER A 153 9.87 5.72 -8.18
CA SER A 153 11.10 5.10 -7.67
C SER A 153 10.84 3.73 -7.07
N VAL A 154 11.67 2.76 -7.44
CA VAL A 154 11.64 1.38 -6.93
C VAL A 154 12.49 1.30 -5.68
N LYS A 155 11.94 0.75 -4.59
CA LYS A 155 12.58 0.71 -3.27
C LYS A 155 12.51 -0.68 -2.68
N ASN A 156 13.68 -1.27 -2.40
CA ASN A 156 13.79 -2.52 -1.67
C ASN A 156 13.49 -2.28 -0.19
N GLN A 157 12.73 -3.19 0.41
CA GLN A 157 12.26 -3.08 1.78
C GLN A 157 12.41 -4.39 2.54
N VAL A 158 12.38 -4.27 3.87
CA VAL A 158 12.28 -5.37 4.82
C VAL A 158 11.10 -5.08 5.72
N VAL A 159 10.20 -6.05 5.83
CA VAL A 159 9.04 -6.00 6.73
C VAL A 159 9.29 -6.95 7.88
N THR A 160 9.13 -6.46 9.11
CA THR A 160 9.34 -7.25 10.33
C THR A 160 8.12 -7.17 11.21
N PHE A 161 7.58 -8.32 11.62
CA PHE A 161 6.54 -8.39 12.66
C PHE A 161 7.13 -7.99 14.02
N ILE A 162 6.41 -7.16 14.77
CA ILE A 162 6.82 -6.68 16.09
C ILE A 162 5.97 -7.32 17.19
N SER A 163 4.65 -7.13 17.13
CA SER A 163 3.73 -7.54 18.19
C SER A 163 2.31 -7.68 17.69
N LYS A 164 1.47 -8.31 18.54
CA LYS A 164 0.01 -8.19 18.47
C LYS A 164 -0.43 -7.23 19.58
N GLU A 165 -1.29 -6.30 19.23
CA GLU A 165 -1.76 -5.31 20.18
C GLU A 165 -3.19 -4.84 19.86
N ASN A 166 -3.80 -4.16 20.82
CA ASN A 166 -5.08 -3.48 20.63
C ASN A 166 -4.82 -1.98 20.51
N ILE A 167 -5.37 -1.38 19.46
CA ILE A 167 -5.33 0.08 19.28
C ILE A 167 -6.74 0.63 19.21
N ASN A 168 -6.94 1.85 19.71
CA ASN A 168 -8.21 2.56 19.59
C ASN A 168 -8.08 3.68 18.55
N LEU A 169 -8.99 3.67 17.57
CA LEU A 169 -9.13 4.73 16.58
C LEU A 169 -10.60 5.18 16.58
N TYR A 170 -10.85 6.44 16.89
CA TYR A 170 -12.17 7.06 16.91
C TYR A 170 -13.22 6.28 17.75
N GLY A 171 -12.79 5.77 18.91
CA GLY A 171 -13.67 4.99 19.83
C GLY A 171 -13.86 3.52 19.44
N LYS A 172 -13.30 3.08 18.31
CA LYS A 172 -13.32 1.67 17.89
C LYS A 172 -11.99 0.99 18.20
N THR A 173 -12.06 -0.16 18.87
CA THR A 173 -10.89 -0.99 19.18
C THR A 173 -10.62 -1.98 18.04
N TYR A 174 -9.37 -2.04 17.59
CA TYR A 174 -8.86 -2.97 16.60
C TYR A 174 -7.82 -3.88 17.24
N ASN A 175 -7.95 -5.20 17.04
CA ASN A 175 -6.89 -6.15 17.35
C ASN A 175 -5.99 -6.28 16.12
N VAL A 176 -4.73 -5.90 16.24
CA VAL A 176 -3.86 -5.68 15.09
C VAL A 176 -2.52 -6.40 15.24
N ASP A 177 -1.93 -6.74 14.10
CA ASP A 177 -0.52 -7.05 14.01
C ASP A 177 0.24 -5.77 13.69
N HIS A 178 1.26 -5.50 14.48
CA HIS A 178 2.17 -4.38 14.30
C HIS A 178 3.42 -4.84 13.56
N PHE A 179 3.76 -4.12 12.49
CA PHE A 179 4.95 -4.36 11.67
C PHE A 179 5.80 -3.11 11.56
N THR A 180 7.11 -3.29 11.32
CA THR A 180 7.96 -2.24 10.74
C THR A 180 8.20 -2.54 9.28
N LEU A 181 8.26 -1.49 8.45
CA LEU A 181 8.66 -1.54 7.04
C LEU A 181 9.82 -0.57 6.87
N LYS A 182 11.01 -1.10 6.58
CA LYS A 182 12.25 -0.31 6.46
C LYS A 182 12.93 -0.52 5.13
N SER A 183 13.73 0.46 4.68
CA SER A 183 14.62 0.26 3.54
C SER A 183 15.59 -0.88 3.81
N LYS A 184 15.76 -1.78 2.82
CA LYS A 184 16.77 -2.84 2.88
C LYS A 184 18.18 -2.26 2.88
N ASP A 185 18.41 -1.23 2.08
CA ASP A 185 19.67 -0.49 2.07
C ASP A 185 19.73 0.51 3.23
N THR A 186 20.59 0.23 4.19
CA THR A 186 20.80 1.06 5.38
C THR A 186 21.74 2.24 5.15
N SER A 187 22.43 2.31 4.01
CA SER A 187 23.35 3.40 3.65
C SER A 187 22.63 4.64 3.10
N LEU A 188 21.37 4.50 2.68
CA LEU A 188 20.59 5.60 2.12
C LEU A 188 20.54 6.81 3.08
N PRO A 189 20.53 8.04 2.56
CA PRO A 189 20.24 9.22 3.36
C PRO A 189 18.89 9.12 4.08
N LYS A 190 18.79 9.68 5.27
CA LYS A 190 17.59 9.60 6.14
C LYS A 190 16.30 10.04 5.41
N ASP A 191 16.40 11.04 4.56
CA ASP A 191 15.29 11.58 3.77
C ASP A 191 14.86 10.67 2.60
N LYS A 192 15.65 9.64 2.25
CA LYS A 192 15.34 8.65 1.21
C LYS A 192 14.96 7.27 1.75
N LYS A 193 15.20 7.03 3.08
CA LYS A 193 14.86 5.76 3.72
C LYS A 193 13.36 5.58 3.87
N LEU A 194 12.92 4.33 3.74
CA LEU A 194 11.64 3.87 4.29
C LEU A 194 11.86 3.58 5.78
N ASP A 195 10.95 4.03 6.62
CA ASP A 195 10.95 3.74 8.06
C ASP A 195 9.53 3.98 8.58
N PHE A 196 8.70 2.95 8.46
CA PHE A 196 7.28 2.99 8.80
C PHE A 196 6.95 1.97 9.86
N HIS A 197 6.02 2.31 10.73
CA HIS A 197 5.26 1.40 11.57
C HIS A 197 3.87 1.22 10.98
N ILE A 198 3.39 -0.02 10.87
CA ILE A 198 2.16 -0.37 10.19
C ILE A 198 1.33 -1.28 11.09
N TRP A 199 0.07 -0.94 11.33
CA TRP A 199 -0.88 -1.73 12.09
C TRP A 199 -1.91 -2.31 11.15
N TYR A 200 -1.96 -3.64 11.12
CA TYR A 200 -2.79 -4.42 10.20
C TYR A 200 -3.87 -5.19 10.97
N ASP A 201 -5.13 -4.92 10.67
CA ASP A 201 -6.28 -5.66 11.17
C ASP A 201 -6.53 -6.90 10.31
N ARG A 202 -6.24 -8.09 10.85
CA ARG A 202 -6.46 -9.37 10.15
C ARG A 202 -7.92 -9.64 9.85
N LYS A 203 -8.84 -9.21 10.74
CA LYS A 203 -10.27 -9.46 10.60
C LYS A 203 -10.83 -8.86 9.31
N ASN A 204 -10.38 -7.66 8.97
CA ASN A 204 -10.83 -6.95 7.78
C ASN A 204 -9.80 -6.98 6.64
N ALA A 205 -8.64 -7.62 6.85
CA ALA A 205 -7.51 -7.64 5.91
C ALA A 205 -7.07 -6.22 5.50
N MET A 206 -6.96 -5.29 6.47
CA MET A 206 -6.83 -3.87 6.21
C MET A 206 -5.72 -3.24 7.07
N ILE A 207 -4.93 -2.35 6.49
CA ILE A 207 -4.05 -1.46 7.24
C ILE A 207 -4.91 -0.37 7.88
N VAL A 208 -4.89 -0.31 9.20
CA VAL A 208 -5.73 0.64 9.97
C VAL A 208 -4.94 1.86 10.46
N LYS A 209 -3.62 1.72 10.60
CA LYS A 209 -2.75 2.83 10.97
C LYS A 209 -1.37 2.65 10.34
N VAL A 210 -0.77 3.78 9.95
CA VAL A 210 0.64 3.85 9.56
C VAL A 210 1.25 5.05 10.26
N SER A 211 2.48 4.90 10.78
CA SER A 211 3.21 6.05 11.31
C SER A 211 4.66 6.07 10.86
N TYR A 212 5.24 7.26 10.84
CA TYR A 212 6.66 7.48 10.58
C TYR A 212 7.09 8.83 11.17
N SER A 213 8.40 8.99 11.41
CA SER A 213 8.98 10.23 11.92
C SER A 213 9.87 10.88 10.88
N ARG A 214 9.43 12.01 10.34
CA ARG A 214 10.18 12.83 9.38
C ARG A 214 9.74 14.28 9.54
N MET A 215 10.58 15.15 10.08
CA MET A 215 10.22 16.54 10.38
C MET A 215 8.91 16.65 11.17
N GLY A 216 8.76 15.80 12.19
CA GLY A 216 7.55 15.61 12.98
C GLY A 216 7.06 14.15 12.93
N ASN A 217 6.09 13.83 13.76
CA ASN A 217 5.46 12.51 13.83
C ASN A 217 4.23 12.49 12.96
N TRP A 218 4.21 11.60 11.98
CA TRP A 218 3.13 11.45 11.01
C TRP A 218 2.34 10.20 11.28
N GLU A 219 1.03 10.28 11.10
CA GLU A 219 0.14 9.14 11.18
C GLU A 219 -0.93 9.22 10.08
N TYR A 220 -1.17 8.09 9.43
CA TYR A 220 -2.39 7.80 8.67
C TYR A 220 -3.26 6.96 9.57
N ARG A 221 -4.49 7.38 9.83
CA ARG A 221 -5.45 6.68 10.69
C ARG A 221 -6.69 6.34 9.87
N LEU A 222 -7.11 5.08 9.90
CA LEU A 222 -8.36 4.65 9.26
C LEU A 222 -9.54 5.36 9.93
N LYS A 223 -10.25 6.17 9.17
CA LYS A 223 -11.46 6.88 9.61
C LYS A 223 -12.70 6.03 9.43
N SER A 224 -12.87 5.53 8.22
CA SER A 224 -14.03 4.73 7.82
C SER A 224 -13.72 3.86 6.62
N PHE A 225 -14.60 2.88 6.40
CA PHE A 225 -14.68 2.09 5.17
C PHE A 225 -16.15 1.70 4.93
N GLU A 226 -16.56 1.61 3.68
CA GLU A 226 -17.89 1.26 3.21
C GLU A 226 -17.86 0.43 1.92
#